data_6c117bad06a573e78519b90c6464804b
#
_entry.id   6c117bad06a573e78519b90c6464804b
#
_cell.length_a   1.000
_cell.length_b   1.000
_cell.length_c   1.000
_cell.angle_alpha   90.00
_cell.angle_beta   90.00
_cell.angle_gamma   90.00
#
_symmetry.space_group_name_H-M   'P 1'
#
loop_
_entity.id
_entity.type
_entity.pdbx_description
1 polymer ?
#
loop_
_entity_poly.entity_id
_entity_poly.type
_entity_poly.pdbx_seq_one_letter_code
_entity_poly.pdbx_strand_id
1 'polypeptide(L)'
;MYNTFNPVFLLFIKEIKIMTKLKCSVLNCFYNEDKYCAKGDIMVGGKEAKHAGATCCESFKERKSDSVRNAVCHPKKEIEVGCQACNCVYNKEYKCSADCIGISGNNACDCKETECMTFKCK
;
A
#
# COMPACT_ATOMS: atom_id res chain seq x y z
N MET A 1 33.95 16.24 -18.34
CA MET A 1 33.37 15.82 -18.08
C MET A 1 32.72 15.41 -17.82
N TYR A 2 32.65 15.11 -17.77
CA TYR A 2 31.97 14.57 -17.54
C TYR A 2 31.06 14.74 -16.96
N ASN A 3 30.88 14.84 -17.09
CA ASN A 3 29.68 14.95 -16.65
C ASN A 3 29.22 13.85 -15.91
N THR A 4 29.41 13.96 -14.78
CA THR A 4 29.08 13.02 -13.92
C THR A 4 27.67 12.76 -13.84
N PHE A 5 26.85 13.65 -14.33
CA PHE A 5 25.52 13.53 -14.12
C PHE A 5 24.95 12.92 -15.27
N ASN A 6 24.88 11.63 -15.36
CA ASN A 6 24.34 11.03 -16.53
C ASN A 6 22.89 10.66 -16.31
N PRO A 7 22.08 10.65 -17.36
CA PRO A 7 20.66 10.38 -17.24
C PRO A 7 20.35 8.99 -16.69
N VAL A 8 21.24 8.05 -16.93
CA VAL A 8 21.01 6.70 -16.44
C VAL A 8 21.03 6.68 -14.93
N PHE A 9 21.95 7.42 -14.34
CA PHE A 9 22.03 7.50 -12.91
C PHE A 9 20.77 8.13 -12.33
N LEU A 10 20.29 9.18 -12.96
CA LEU A 10 19.08 9.81 -12.51
C LEU A 10 17.87 8.89 -12.61
N LEU A 11 17.79 8.12 -13.69
CA LEU A 11 16.70 7.19 -13.83
C LEU A 11 16.77 6.13 -12.75
N PHE A 12 17.97 5.70 -12.43
CA PHE A 12 18.13 4.71 -11.40
C PHE A 12 17.64 5.26 -10.05
N ILE A 13 17.95 6.50 -9.76
CA ILE A 13 17.50 7.10 -8.52
C ILE A 13 15.99 7.21 -8.49
N LYS A 14 15.37 7.53 -9.63
CA LYS A 14 13.94 7.62 -9.66
C LYS A 14 13.27 6.28 -9.40
N GLU A 15 13.99 5.21 -9.65
CA GLU A 15 13.42 3.90 -9.43
C GLU A 15 13.63 3.39 -8.02
N ILE A 16 14.32 4.15 -7.20
CA ILE A 16 14.41 3.79 -5.80
C ILE A 16 13.02 3.88 -5.23
N LYS A 17 12.61 2.82 -4.59
CA LYS A 17 11.25 2.71 -4.11
C LYS A 17 10.99 3.67 -2.98
N ILE A 18 9.84 4.30 -3.02
CA ILE A 18 9.39 5.15 -1.94
C ILE A 18 8.67 4.25 -0.95
N MET A 19 9.11 4.25 0.27
CA MET A 19 8.51 3.44 1.32
C MET A 19 7.60 4.31 2.15
N THR A 20 6.47 3.75 2.54
CA THR A 20 5.44 4.45 3.27
C THR A 20 5.18 3.70 4.57
N LYS A 21 5.05 4.45 5.65
CA LYS A 21 4.66 3.83 6.91
C LYS A 21 3.20 3.44 6.80
N LEU A 22 2.91 2.18 7.05
CA LEU A 22 1.56 1.68 6.87
C LEU A 22 1.05 1.05 8.15
N LYS A 23 -0.14 1.46 8.54
CA LYS A 23 -0.87 0.80 9.59
C LYS A 23 -2.14 0.22 8.99
N CYS A 24 -2.47 -0.99 9.39
CA CYS A 24 -3.61 -1.69 8.83
C CYS A 24 -4.49 -2.19 9.96
N SER A 25 -5.73 -1.77 9.96
CA SER A 25 -6.67 -2.24 10.96
C SER A 25 -7.52 -3.40 10.45
N VAL A 26 -7.18 -3.95 9.28
CA VAL A 26 -7.91 -5.07 8.73
C VAL A 26 -7.40 -6.34 9.39
N LEU A 27 -7.90 -6.61 10.58
CA LEU A 27 -7.40 -7.74 11.37
C LEU A 27 -7.67 -9.08 10.72
N ASN A 28 -8.65 -9.12 9.83
CA ASN A 28 -9.01 -10.33 9.13
C ASN A 28 -8.14 -10.60 7.91
N CYS A 29 -7.16 -9.75 7.66
CA CYS A 29 -6.28 -9.96 6.51
C CYS A 29 -5.14 -10.90 6.87
N PHE A 30 -4.86 -11.85 5.97
CA PHE A 30 -3.79 -12.82 6.16
C PHE A 30 -2.46 -12.14 6.44
N TYR A 31 -2.22 -10.98 5.83
CA TYR A 31 -0.95 -10.29 5.97
C TYR A 31 -0.90 -9.35 7.17
N ASN A 32 -2.00 -9.18 7.89
CA ASN A 32 -2.01 -8.29 9.04
C ASN A 32 -1.29 -8.95 10.21
N GLU A 33 -0.30 -8.24 10.74
CA GLU A 33 0.44 -8.73 11.88
C GLU A 33 0.65 -7.53 12.79
N ASP A 34 -0.03 -7.53 13.94
CA ASP A 34 0.12 -6.44 14.90
C ASP A 34 -0.19 -5.09 14.29
N LYS A 35 -1.18 -5.05 13.41
CA LYS A 35 -1.62 -3.82 12.72
C LYS A 35 -0.61 -3.31 11.70
N TYR A 36 0.33 -4.15 11.31
CA TYR A 36 1.24 -3.84 10.22
C TYR A 36 1.04 -4.88 9.12
N CYS A 37 1.58 -4.60 7.96
CA CYS A 37 1.44 -5.52 6.83
C CYS A 37 2.71 -6.33 6.66
N ALA A 38 2.57 -7.65 6.63
CA ALA A 38 3.72 -8.53 6.46
C ALA A 38 4.02 -8.84 5.00
N LYS A 39 3.22 -8.29 4.08
CA LYS A 39 3.42 -8.59 2.67
C LYS A 39 4.60 -7.86 2.06
N GLY A 40 4.91 -6.68 2.58
CA GLY A 40 6.05 -5.92 2.06
C GLY A 40 5.68 -4.93 0.97
N ASP A 41 4.60 -5.17 0.26
CA ASP A 41 4.08 -4.21 -0.71
C ASP A 41 2.59 -4.45 -0.87
N ILE A 42 1.86 -3.40 -1.17
CA ILE A 42 0.43 -3.54 -1.44
C ILE A 42 0.07 -2.65 -2.62
N MET A 43 -1.12 -2.91 -3.16
CA MET A 43 -1.68 -2.10 -4.21
C MET A 43 -3.02 -1.56 -3.74
N VAL A 44 -3.18 -0.25 -3.77
CA VAL A 44 -4.46 0.38 -3.44
C VAL A 44 -5.24 0.54 -4.74
N GLY A 45 -6.44 0.00 -4.78
CA GLY A 45 -7.29 0.09 -5.95
C GLY A 45 -8.25 1.26 -5.86
N GLY A 46 -9.01 1.48 -6.92
CA GLY A 46 -9.99 2.56 -6.97
C GLY A 46 -9.60 3.61 -7.97
N LYS A 47 -9.47 3.21 -9.25
CA LYS A 47 -9.00 4.11 -10.29
C LYS A 47 -9.81 5.39 -10.38
N GLU A 48 -11.11 5.29 -10.15
CA GLU A 48 -11.98 6.44 -10.26
C GLU A 48 -12.49 6.93 -8.91
N ALA A 49 -11.86 6.48 -7.84
CA ALA A 49 -12.29 6.86 -6.51
C ALA A 49 -12.22 8.35 -6.29
N LYS A 50 -13.24 8.89 -5.65
CA LYS A 50 -13.29 10.29 -5.26
C LYS A 50 -13.41 10.43 -3.75
N HIS A 51 -13.50 9.33 -3.03
CA HIS A 51 -13.51 9.34 -1.57
C HIS A 51 -12.90 8.03 -1.10
N ALA A 52 -12.54 7.99 0.16
CA ALA A 52 -11.84 6.83 0.71
C ALA A 52 -12.62 5.54 0.55
N GLY A 53 -13.91 5.60 0.72
CA GLY A 53 -14.73 4.39 0.62
C GLY A 53 -14.75 3.75 -0.75
N ALA A 54 -14.29 4.46 -1.78
CA ALA A 54 -14.23 3.90 -3.13
C ALA A 54 -12.85 3.31 -3.43
N THR A 55 -11.91 3.38 -2.50
CA THR A 55 -10.61 2.72 -2.64
C THR A 55 -10.68 1.35 -1.98
N CYS A 56 -9.66 0.55 -2.21
CA CYS A 56 -9.56 -0.74 -1.54
C CYS A 56 -8.12 -1.20 -1.54
N CYS A 57 -7.82 -2.15 -0.67
CA CYS A 57 -6.51 -2.79 -0.70
C CYS A 57 -6.63 -4.01 -1.59
N GLU A 58 -6.09 -3.93 -2.80
CA GLU A 58 -6.16 -5.03 -3.74
C GLU A 58 -5.37 -6.25 -3.28
N SER A 59 -4.48 -6.05 -2.33
CA SER A 59 -3.65 -7.12 -1.83
C SER A 59 -4.30 -7.88 -0.67
N PHE A 60 -5.48 -7.47 -0.26
CA PHE A 60 -6.18 -8.13 0.84
C PHE A 60 -6.36 -9.61 0.55
N LYS A 61 -6.11 -10.43 1.56
CA LYS A 61 -6.36 -11.85 1.50
C LYS A 61 -7.00 -12.27 2.81
N GLU A 62 -8.17 -12.85 2.73
CA GLU A 62 -8.90 -13.20 3.94
C GLU A 62 -8.14 -14.25 4.75
N ARG A 63 -8.05 -14.04 6.05
CA ARG A 63 -7.42 -14.99 6.95
C ARG A 63 -8.38 -16.12 7.23
N LYS A 64 -7.90 -17.33 7.04
CA LYS A 64 -8.69 -18.50 7.36
C LYS A 64 -8.13 -19.17 8.60
N SER A 65 -9.00 -19.79 9.36
CA SER A 65 -8.62 -20.32 10.66
C SER A 65 -7.51 -21.33 10.58
N ASP A 66 -7.44 -22.07 9.47
CA ASP A 66 -6.40 -23.09 9.34
C ASP A 66 -5.20 -22.61 8.54
N SER A 67 -5.11 -21.34 8.27
CA SER A 67 -3.97 -20.78 7.54
C SER A 67 -2.74 -20.81 8.41
N VAL A 68 -1.67 -21.32 7.85
CA VAL A 68 -0.39 -21.29 8.54
C VAL A 68 0.44 -20.21 7.92
N ARG A 69 0.77 -19.20 8.72
CA ARG A 69 1.57 -18.11 8.21
C ARG A 69 3.02 -18.53 8.22
N ASN A 70 3.68 -18.26 7.11
CA ASN A 70 5.07 -18.60 7.01
C ASN A 70 5.87 -17.76 8.00
N ALA A 71 6.74 -18.41 8.74
CA ALA A 71 7.50 -17.72 9.76
C ALA A 71 8.45 -16.67 9.21
N VAL A 72 8.76 -16.73 7.91
CA VAL A 72 9.63 -15.72 7.34
C VAL A 72 8.90 -14.43 6.99
N CYS A 73 7.58 -14.42 7.12
CA CYS A 73 6.82 -13.21 6.88
C CYS A 73 6.81 -12.37 8.12
N HIS A 74 7.53 -11.27 8.10
CA HIS A 74 7.62 -10.37 9.25
C HIS A 74 6.91 -9.07 8.93
N PRO A 75 6.19 -8.49 9.88
CA PRO A 75 5.54 -7.21 9.65
C PRO A 75 6.59 -6.12 9.48
N LYS A 76 6.33 -5.20 8.58
CA LYS A 76 7.22 -4.09 8.32
C LYS A 76 6.46 -2.80 8.55
N LYS A 77 7.12 -1.85 9.18
CA LYS A 77 6.49 -0.56 9.42
C LYS A 77 6.43 0.27 8.14
N GLU A 78 7.38 0.07 7.26
CA GLU A 78 7.43 0.80 5.99
C GLU A 78 7.39 -0.19 4.85
N ILE A 79 6.48 0.02 3.92
CA ILE A 79 6.34 -0.86 2.78
C ILE A 79 6.12 -0.04 1.53
N GLU A 80 6.22 -0.70 0.41
CA GLU A 80 5.95 -0.07 -0.87
C GLU A 80 4.46 -0.11 -1.14
N VAL A 81 3.87 1.03 -1.49
CA VAL A 81 2.44 1.12 -1.75
C VAL A 81 2.21 1.60 -3.16
N GLY A 82 1.74 0.70 -4.02
CA GLY A 82 1.27 1.09 -5.33
C GLY A 82 -0.15 1.61 -5.21
N CYS A 83 -0.54 2.53 -6.07
CA CYS A 83 -1.84 3.16 -5.96
C CYS A 83 -2.43 3.39 -7.33
N GLN A 84 -3.63 2.87 -7.55
CA GLN A 84 -4.36 3.09 -8.79
C GLN A 84 -5.32 4.26 -8.69
N ALA A 85 -5.44 4.86 -7.51
CA ALA A 85 -6.39 5.95 -7.28
C ALA A 85 -5.82 7.24 -7.84
N CYS A 86 -6.06 7.49 -9.11
CA CYS A 86 -5.48 8.62 -9.83
C CYS A 86 -5.91 9.97 -9.27
N ASN A 87 -7.05 10.00 -8.61
CA ASN A 87 -7.58 11.25 -8.05
C ASN A 87 -7.02 11.56 -6.67
N CYS A 88 -6.15 10.73 -6.14
CA CYS A 88 -5.58 10.97 -4.82
C CYS A 88 -4.38 11.91 -4.92
N VAL A 89 -4.31 12.89 -4.00
CA VAL A 89 -3.20 13.85 -4.02
C VAL A 89 -1.86 13.17 -3.77
N TYR A 90 -1.86 12.00 -3.14
CA TYR A 90 -0.62 11.29 -2.85
C TYR A 90 -0.19 10.37 -3.97
N ASN A 91 -1.01 10.22 -5.01
CA ASN A 91 -0.66 9.34 -6.12
C ASN A 91 0.36 10.03 -7.00
N LYS A 92 1.53 9.40 -7.13
CA LYS A 92 2.59 9.88 -7.99
C LYS A 92 3.00 8.73 -8.90
N GLU A 93 2.52 8.77 -10.13
CA GLU A 93 2.85 7.74 -11.12
C GLU A 93 2.53 6.34 -10.58
N TYR A 94 1.33 6.21 -10.02
CA TYR A 94 0.81 4.94 -9.51
C TYR A 94 1.53 4.45 -8.27
N LYS A 95 2.18 5.35 -7.53
CA LYS A 95 2.76 5.02 -6.26
C LYS A 95 2.30 6.03 -5.22
N CYS A 96 2.15 5.57 -4.00
CA CYS A 96 1.73 6.46 -2.93
C CYS A 96 2.91 7.21 -2.36
N SER A 97 2.81 8.54 -2.32
CA SER A 97 3.88 9.37 -1.81
C SER A 97 3.61 9.88 -0.40
N ALA A 98 2.56 9.39 0.25
CA ALA A 98 2.28 9.81 1.62
C ALA A 98 3.33 9.23 2.57
N ASP A 99 3.63 9.97 3.64
CA ASP A 99 4.55 9.46 4.64
C ASP A 99 3.96 8.31 5.42
N CYS A 100 2.65 8.37 5.67
CA CYS A 100 1.95 7.36 6.44
C CYS A 100 0.60 7.12 5.81
N ILE A 101 0.17 5.87 5.77
CA ILE A 101 -1.18 5.58 5.34
C ILE A 101 -1.83 4.59 6.29
N GLY A 102 -3.15 4.59 6.30
CA GLY A 102 -3.93 3.65 7.07
C GLY A 102 -4.88 2.90 6.16
N ILE A 103 -4.91 1.60 6.30
CA ILE A 103 -5.87 0.74 5.61
C ILE A 103 -6.86 0.26 6.64
N SER A 104 -8.15 0.32 6.34
CA SER A 104 -9.16 -0.11 7.29
C SER A 104 -10.16 -1.07 6.66
N GLY A 105 -10.96 -1.69 7.49
CA GLY A 105 -11.95 -2.67 7.06
C GLY A 105 -12.03 -3.79 8.06
N ASN A 106 -12.52 -3.49 9.29
CA ASN A 106 -12.43 -4.42 10.40
C ASN A 106 -12.99 -5.80 10.12
N ASN A 107 -14.11 -5.88 9.45
CA ASN A 107 -14.76 -7.17 9.20
C ASN A 107 -14.75 -7.52 7.73
N ALA A 108 -13.74 -7.07 7.01
CA ALA A 108 -13.67 -7.30 5.58
C ALA A 108 -13.56 -8.79 5.26
N CYS A 109 -14.34 -9.21 4.28
CA CYS A 109 -14.26 -10.57 3.76
C CYS A 109 -13.69 -10.56 2.34
N ASP A 110 -13.64 -9.41 1.71
CA ASP A 110 -12.97 -9.28 0.42
C ASP A 110 -12.39 -7.88 0.30
N CYS A 111 -11.65 -7.64 -0.76
CA CYS A 111 -10.92 -6.39 -0.89
C CYS A 111 -11.84 -5.18 -0.99
N LYS A 112 -13.03 -5.35 -1.49
CA LYS A 112 -13.95 -4.22 -1.64
C LYS A 112 -14.43 -3.68 -0.30
N GLU A 113 -14.23 -4.43 0.75
CA GLU A 113 -14.62 -3.98 2.07
C GLU A 113 -13.46 -3.34 2.83
N THR A 114 -12.33 -3.18 2.18
CA THR A 114 -11.22 -2.44 2.74
C THR A 114 -11.15 -1.07 2.10
N GLU A 115 -10.42 -0.16 2.72
CA GLU A 115 -10.27 1.16 2.13
C GLU A 115 -9.00 1.82 2.61
N CYS A 116 -8.50 2.76 1.82
CA CYS A 116 -7.36 3.58 2.22
C CYS A 116 -7.90 4.81 2.92
N MET A 117 -7.72 4.87 4.22
CA MET A 117 -8.21 5.97 5.03
C MET A 117 -7.48 7.27 4.75
N THR A 118 -6.32 7.19 4.15
CA THR A 118 -5.50 8.36 3.90
C THR A 118 -5.82 9.01 2.56
N PHE A 119 -6.64 8.35 1.75
CA PHE A 119 -7.03 8.90 0.45
C PHE A 119 -7.51 10.34 0.60
N LYS A 120 -7.00 11.21 -0.27
CA LYS A 120 -7.43 12.59 -0.29
C LYS A 120 -7.62 13.01 -1.74
N CYS A 121 -8.84 13.35 -2.09
CA CYS A 121 -9.18 13.69 -3.46
C CYS A 121 -8.54 15.01 -3.88
N LYS A 122 -8.03 15.04 -5.08
CA LYS A 122 -7.44 16.26 -5.64
C LYS A 122 -8.47 17.36 -5.75
#